data_6d0f828b398a9c1634fe98cc1a0cb07d
#
_entry.id   6d0f828b398a9c1634fe98cc1a0cb07d
#
_cell.length_a   1.000
_cell.length_b   1.000
_cell.length_c   1.000
_cell.angle_alpha   90.00
_cell.angle_beta   90.00
_cell.angle_gamma   90.00
#
_symmetry.space_group_name_H-M   'P 1'
#
loop_
_entity.id
_entity.type
_entity.pdbx_description
1 polymer ?
#
loop_
_entity_poly.entity_id
_entity_poly.type
_entity_poly.pdbx_seq_one_letter_code
_entity_poly.pdbx_strand_id
1 'polypeptide(L)'
;MTKPKVAKSASPAALSMLRQATALAPLRKKASDGLLPSITHLKQSPNSDHNTGLAVDLTHDPANGIDCHEIFQKLKEDNRVDYLIFNGKIWSRKYAKQGDRKYTGSNPHNKHLHCSIKPEFANDTSPWFWWKNQPSLAKQIVAEAIGSSPKKKPAKVVSEVCTCCKVHGLANKKGK
;
A
#
# COMPACT_ATOMS: atom_id res chain seq x y z
N MET A 1 -28.34 8.77 19.28
CA MET A 1 -26.92 8.68 18.85
C MET A 1 -26.89 8.26 17.38
N THR A 2 -26.46 9.13 16.48
CA THR A 2 -26.31 8.81 15.05
C THR A 2 -25.16 7.81 14.88
N LYS A 3 -25.40 6.72 14.13
CA LYS A 3 -24.35 5.76 13.81
C LYS A 3 -23.21 6.50 13.08
N PRO A 4 -21.94 6.25 13.42
CA PRO A 4 -20.83 6.86 12.69
C PRO A 4 -20.94 6.50 11.21
N LYS A 5 -20.85 7.51 10.35
CA LYS A 5 -20.92 7.33 8.89
C LYS A 5 -19.60 6.68 8.43
N VAL A 6 -19.66 5.42 8.05
CA VAL A 6 -18.50 4.69 7.52
C VAL A 6 -18.27 5.12 6.08
N ALA A 7 -17.01 5.48 5.74
CA ALA A 7 -16.64 5.81 4.39
C ALA A 7 -16.74 4.59 3.48
N LYS A 8 -17.24 4.79 2.26
CA LYS A 8 -17.29 3.74 1.21
C LYS A 8 -15.94 3.52 0.52
N SER A 9 -15.06 4.51 0.59
CA SER A 9 -13.71 4.48 -0.01
C SER A 9 -12.73 5.24 0.86
N ALA A 10 -11.46 4.87 0.80
CA ALA A 10 -10.38 5.64 1.39
C ALA A 10 -10.16 6.95 0.62
N SER A 11 -9.65 7.95 1.33
CA SER A 11 -9.32 9.24 0.71
C SER A 11 -8.23 9.09 -0.36
N PRO A 12 -8.22 9.95 -1.40
CA PRO A 12 -7.13 9.99 -2.38
C PRO A 12 -5.74 10.11 -1.73
N ALA A 13 -5.61 10.91 -0.69
CA ALA A 13 -4.36 11.05 0.07
C ALA A 13 -3.89 9.72 0.67
N ALA A 14 -4.77 8.98 1.36
CA ALA A 14 -4.43 7.69 1.96
C ALA A 14 -4.07 6.64 0.90
N LEU A 15 -4.83 6.56 -0.19
CA LEU A 15 -4.55 5.68 -1.33
C LEU A 15 -3.19 6.00 -1.95
N SER A 16 -2.87 7.30 -2.13
CA SER A 16 -1.61 7.73 -2.74
C SER A 16 -0.40 7.31 -1.91
N MET A 17 -0.49 7.31 -0.57
CA MET A 17 0.61 6.88 0.29
C MET A 17 1.00 5.42 0.03
N LEU A 18 0.04 4.49 -0.01
CA LEU A 18 0.34 3.07 -0.28
C LEU A 18 0.85 2.84 -1.72
N ARG A 19 0.31 3.57 -2.70
CA ARG A 19 0.79 3.50 -4.09
C ARG A 19 2.23 3.97 -4.20
N GLN A 20 2.56 5.12 -3.61
CA GLN A 20 3.90 5.68 -3.61
C GLN A 20 4.89 4.81 -2.83
N ALA A 21 4.49 4.25 -1.67
CA ALA A 21 5.30 3.28 -0.93
C ALA A 21 5.61 2.04 -1.77
N THR A 22 4.64 1.56 -2.57
CA THR A 22 4.85 0.41 -3.46
C THR A 22 5.74 0.77 -4.66
N ALA A 23 5.61 1.97 -5.20
CA ALA A 23 6.49 2.45 -6.27
C ALA A 23 7.94 2.64 -5.78
N LEU A 24 8.10 3.14 -4.55
CA LEU A 24 9.40 3.29 -3.89
C LEU A 24 10.07 1.94 -3.62
N ALA A 25 9.30 0.95 -3.16
CA ALA A 25 9.75 -0.37 -2.73
C ALA A 25 8.86 -1.47 -3.33
N PRO A 26 9.05 -1.84 -4.61
CA PRO A 26 8.15 -2.77 -5.33
C PRO A 26 8.04 -4.15 -4.69
N LEU A 27 9.10 -4.60 -4.00
CA LEU A 27 9.17 -5.92 -3.35
C LEU A 27 8.68 -5.90 -1.89
N ARG A 28 8.20 -4.74 -1.37
CA ARG A 28 7.77 -4.64 0.01
C ARG A 28 6.60 -5.56 0.34
N LYS A 29 6.57 -6.07 1.55
CA LYS A 29 5.42 -6.77 2.11
C LYS A 29 4.26 -5.79 2.34
N LYS A 30 3.03 -6.33 2.29
CA LYS A 30 1.78 -5.57 2.43
C LYS A 30 0.82 -6.22 3.44
N ALA A 31 1.32 -7.14 4.26
CA ALA A 31 0.49 -7.98 5.13
C ALA A 31 -0.30 -7.19 6.19
N SER A 32 0.17 -5.99 6.52
CA SER A 32 -0.48 -5.09 7.48
C SER A 32 -0.87 -3.75 6.86
N ASP A 33 -0.92 -3.66 5.52
CA ASP A 33 -1.47 -2.49 4.85
C ASP A 33 -2.97 -2.39 5.12
N GLY A 34 -3.45 -1.20 5.44
CA GLY A 34 -4.85 -0.96 5.74
C GLY A 34 -5.30 0.45 5.35
N LEU A 35 -6.53 0.56 4.84
CA LEU A 35 -7.16 1.84 4.46
C LEU A 35 -8.53 2.01 5.09
N LEU A 36 -9.37 0.97 5.03
CA LEU A 36 -10.73 0.98 5.55
C LEU A 36 -10.88 -0.06 6.68
N PRO A 37 -11.82 0.15 7.59
CA PRO A 37 -12.01 -0.76 8.70
C PRO A 37 -12.65 -2.08 8.25
N SER A 38 -12.28 -3.17 8.92
CA SER A 38 -13.10 -4.38 8.93
C SER A 38 -14.33 -4.19 9.81
N ILE A 39 -15.33 -5.07 9.68
CA ILE A 39 -16.53 -5.05 10.56
C ILE A 39 -16.12 -5.19 12.03
N THR A 40 -15.13 -6.02 12.32
CA THR A 40 -14.61 -6.20 13.68
C THR A 40 -13.96 -4.91 14.20
N HIS A 41 -13.16 -4.24 13.36
CA HIS A 41 -12.50 -2.98 13.71
C HIS A 41 -13.51 -1.87 14.01
N LEU A 42 -14.60 -1.77 13.23
CA LEU A 42 -15.68 -0.80 13.48
C LEU A 42 -16.31 -0.94 14.87
N LYS A 43 -16.47 -2.18 15.34
CA LYS A 43 -17.05 -2.45 16.67
C LYS A 43 -16.07 -2.11 17.79
N GLN A 44 -14.79 -2.39 17.61
CA GLN A 44 -13.73 -2.19 18.60
C GLN A 44 -13.23 -0.75 18.67
N SER A 45 -13.25 -0.03 17.56
CA SER A 45 -12.68 1.30 17.40
C SER A 45 -13.61 2.23 16.64
N PRO A 46 -14.77 2.61 17.23
CA PRO A 46 -15.80 3.40 16.56
C PRO A 46 -15.32 4.81 16.16
N ASN A 47 -14.29 5.33 16.80
CA ASN A 47 -13.71 6.65 16.54
C ASN A 47 -12.42 6.59 15.71
N SER A 48 -12.11 5.46 15.09
CA SER A 48 -10.91 5.32 14.23
C SER A 48 -11.08 6.10 12.92
N ASP A 49 -10.01 6.76 12.46
CA ASP A 49 -10.01 7.49 11.18
C ASP A 49 -10.04 6.56 9.96
N HIS A 50 -9.80 5.27 10.11
CA HIS A 50 -10.13 4.28 9.09
C HIS A 50 -11.64 4.29 8.76
N ASN A 51 -12.49 4.57 9.73
CA ASN A 51 -13.94 4.62 9.54
C ASN A 51 -14.37 5.76 8.62
N THR A 52 -13.58 6.83 8.56
CA THR A 52 -13.80 7.99 7.69
C THR A 52 -12.97 7.94 6.40
N GLY A 53 -12.13 6.91 6.23
CA GLY A 53 -11.22 6.78 5.09
C GLY A 53 -10.01 7.72 5.16
N LEU A 54 -9.76 8.34 6.31
CA LEU A 54 -8.69 9.32 6.54
C LEU A 54 -7.47 8.69 7.24
N ALA A 55 -7.34 7.38 7.25
CA ALA A 55 -6.18 6.71 7.81
C ALA A 55 -5.56 5.72 6.84
N VAL A 56 -4.27 5.47 7.03
CA VAL A 56 -3.52 4.47 6.29
C VAL A 56 -2.59 3.71 7.25
N ASP A 57 -2.62 2.39 7.16
CA ASP A 57 -1.62 1.52 7.77
C ASP A 57 -0.60 1.12 6.70
N LEU A 58 0.68 1.34 6.96
CA LEU A 58 1.80 1.02 6.08
C LEU A 58 2.65 -0.07 6.75
N THR A 59 2.75 -1.24 6.13
CA THR A 59 3.55 -2.36 6.63
C THR A 59 5.02 -1.97 6.81
N HIS A 60 5.57 -2.26 8.00
CA HIS A 60 7.00 -2.13 8.29
C HIS A 60 7.78 -3.27 7.67
N ASP A 61 8.65 -2.94 6.71
CA ASP A 61 9.48 -3.93 5.99
C ASP A 61 10.83 -3.29 5.58
N PRO A 62 11.72 -3.03 6.56
CA PRO A 62 12.99 -2.35 6.30
C PRO A 62 13.91 -3.12 5.36
N ALA A 63 13.83 -4.45 5.36
CA ALA A 63 14.62 -5.30 4.44
C ALA A 63 14.27 -5.05 2.97
N ASN A 64 13.06 -4.59 2.67
CA ASN A 64 12.60 -4.26 1.32
C ASN A 64 12.32 -2.76 1.13
N GLY A 65 12.95 -1.90 1.94
CA GLY A 65 13.01 -0.45 1.73
C GLY A 65 11.91 0.38 2.41
N ILE A 66 11.04 -0.22 3.24
CA ILE A 66 10.03 0.51 4.03
C ILE A 66 10.38 0.44 5.52
N ASP A 67 11.24 1.35 5.96
CA ASP A 67 11.54 1.53 7.38
C ASP A 67 10.57 2.51 8.02
N CYS A 68 9.60 1.99 8.77
CA CYS A 68 8.61 2.82 9.45
C CYS A 68 9.19 3.64 10.61
N HIS A 69 10.38 3.34 11.11
CA HIS A 69 11.06 4.21 12.10
C HIS A 69 11.48 5.54 11.45
N GLU A 70 12.12 5.46 10.28
CA GLU A 70 12.48 6.65 9.49
C GLU A 70 11.24 7.42 9.06
N ILE A 71 10.26 6.70 8.48
CA ILE A 71 9.01 7.28 7.94
C ILE A 71 8.23 7.99 9.05
N PHE A 72 8.11 7.41 10.24
CA PHE A 72 7.46 8.02 11.39
C PHE A 72 8.08 9.37 11.76
N GLN A 73 9.42 9.49 11.76
CA GLN A 73 10.08 10.75 12.06
C GLN A 73 9.83 11.80 10.98
N LYS A 74 9.93 11.40 9.71
CA LYS A 74 9.77 12.32 8.57
C LYS A 74 8.34 12.82 8.42
N LEU A 75 7.36 11.96 8.59
CA LEU A 75 5.95 12.34 8.48
C LEU A 75 5.48 13.36 9.53
N LYS A 76 6.20 13.55 10.64
CA LYS A 76 5.91 14.62 11.59
C LYS A 76 6.05 16.02 10.97
N GLU A 77 6.86 16.15 9.92
CA GLU A 77 7.06 17.39 9.18
C GLU A 77 5.93 17.66 8.15
N ASP A 78 5.16 16.63 7.78
CA ASP A 78 4.10 16.73 6.79
C ASP A 78 2.81 17.35 7.36
N ASN A 79 2.37 18.46 6.80
CA ASN A 79 1.20 19.19 7.28
C ASN A 79 -0.12 18.43 7.13
N ARG A 80 -0.17 17.41 6.27
CA ARG A 80 -1.34 16.53 6.08
C ARG A 80 -1.59 15.63 7.28
N VAL A 81 -0.53 15.33 8.06
CA VAL A 81 -0.60 14.38 9.16
C VAL A 81 -1.25 15.01 10.39
N ASP A 82 -2.26 14.34 10.94
CA ASP A 82 -2.86 14.67 12.23
C ASP A 82 -2.12 13.94 13.37
N TYR A 83 -2.03 12.59 13.29
CA TYR A 83 -1.24 11.82 14.23
C TYR A 83 -0.65 10.55 13.58
N LEU A 84 0.35 10.00 14.25
CA LEU A 84 1.08 8.80 13.87
C LEU A 84 1.16 7.86 15.06
N ILE A 85 0.99 6.54 14.83
CA ILE A 85 1.23 5.50 15.83
C ILE A 85 2.15 4.46 15.22
N PHE A 86 3.25 4.15 15.92
CA PHE A 86 4.15 3.08 15.52
C PHE A 86 4.98 2.59 16.70
N ASN A 87 5.13 1.28 16.80
CA ASN A 87 5.99 0.61 17.77
C ASN A 87 5.81 1.13 19.22
N GLY A 88 4.55 1.19 19.68
CA GLY A 88 4.19 1.63 21.04
C GLY A 88 4.34 3.13 21.29
N LYS A 89 4.55 3.93 20.24
CA LYS A 89 4.66 5.40 20.32
C LYS A 89 3.53 6.06 19.56
N ILE A 90 3.08 7.21 20.06
CA ILE A 90 2.17 8.12 19.37
C ILE A 90 2.76 9.52 19.33
N TRP A 91 2.69 10.13 18.17
CA TRP A 91 2.89 11.56 17.98
C TRP A 91 1.62 12.17 17.38
N SER A 92 1.27 13.38 17.76
CA SER A 92 0.14 14.08 17.16
C SER A 92 0.41 15.56 16.99
N ARG A 93 -0.15 16.15 15.94
CA ARG A 93 -0.03 17.57 15.62
C ARG A 93 -0.46 18.46 16.80
N LYS A 94 -1.57 18.12 17.43
CA LYS A 94 -2.12 18.82 18.59
C LYS A 94 -1.12 18.92 19.75
N TYR A 95 -0.30 17.90 19.95
CA TYR A 95 0.67 17.81 21.04
C TYR A 95 2.11 17.73 20.55
N ALA A 96 2.41 18.33 19.39
CA ALA A 96 3.72 18.25 18.76
C ALA A 96 4.88 18.71 19.66
N LYS A 97 4.64 19.73 20.50
CA LYS A 97 5.63 20.23 21.47
C LYS A 97 6.02 19.20 22.55
N GLN A 98 5.18 18.18 22.79
CA GLN A 98 5.48 17.12 23.76
C GLN A 98 6.33 16.00 23.15
N GLY A 99 6.57 16.01 21.84
CA GLY A 99 7.29 14.96 21.14
C GLY A 99 6.53 13.62 21.09
N ASP A 100 7.30 12.54 21.04
CA ASP A 100 6.76 11.18 21.03
C ASP A 100 6.31 10.78 22.44
N ARG A 101 5.09 10.29 22.54
CA ARG A 101 4.50 9.83 23.81
C ARG A 101 4.28 8.33 23.75
N LYS A 102 4.22 7.66 24.89
CA LYS A 102 3.82 6.25 24.98
C LYS A 102 2.39 6.09 24.46
N TYR A 103 2.19 5.16 23.53
CA TYR A 103 0.85 4.77 23.10
C TYR A 103 0.29 3.74 24.07
N THR A 104 -0.94 3.97 24.55
CA THR A 104 -1.59 3.14 25.58
C THR A 104 -2.78 2.34 25.04
N GLY A 105 -3.05 2.39 23.72
CA GLY A 105 -4.07 1.59 23.09
C GLY A 105 -3.69 0.10 23.03
N SER A 106 -4.68 -0.76 22.80
CA SER A 106 -4.51 -2.21 22.80
C SER A 106 -3.61 -2.76 21.70
N ASN A 107 -3.53 -2.08 20.54
CA ASN A 107 -2.65 -2.46 19.42
C ASN A 107 -1.43 -1.54 19.38
N PRO A 108 -0.22 -1.99 19.75
CA PRO A 108 0.98 -1.15 19.78
C PRO A 108 1.52 -0.79 18.39
N HIS A 109 0.94 -1.28 17.29
CA HIS A 109 1.33 -1.02 15.90
C HIS A 109 2.80 -1.41 15.58
N ASN A 110 3.26 -2.57 16.07
CA ASN A 110 4.66 -3.02 15.87
C ASN A 110 4.94 -3.47 14.44
N LYS A 111 3.90 -3.84 13.68
CA LYS A 111 4.03 -4.41 12.32
C LYS A 111 3.76 -3.39 11.22
N HIS A 112 3.20 -2.25 11.52
CA HIS A 112 2.83 -1.20 10.58
C HIS A 112 2.82 0.16 11.24
N LEU A 113 3.04 1.18 10.45
CA LEU A 113 2.83 2.57 10.82
C LEU A 113 1.38 2.94 10.55
N HIS A 114 0.65 3.40 11.56
CA HIS A 114 -0.64 4.07 11.40
C HIS A 114 -0.41 5.57 11.18
N CYS A 115 -0.98 6.11 10.11
CA CYS A 115 -0.96 7.55 9.81
C CYS A 115 -2.40 8.05 9.63
N SER A 116 -2.81 8.99 10.48
CA SER A 116 -4.07 9.70 10.35
C SER A 116 -3.86 11.00 9.60
N ILE A 117 -4.77 11.29 8.66
CA ILE A 117 -4.72 12.42 7.73
C ILE A 117 -5.80 13.42 8.13
N LYS A 118 -5.44 14.70 8.21
CA LYS A 118 -6.40 15.75 8.48
C LYS A 118 -7.44 15.85 7.35
N PRO A 119 -8.73 16.06 7.66
CA PRO A 119 -9.82 16.08 6.67
C PRO A 119 -9.61 17.06 5.52
N GLU A 120 -9.03 18.22 5.77
CA GLU A 120 -8.77 19.26 4.78
C GLU A 120 -7.76 18.83 3.70
N PHE A 121 -6.94 17.79 3.98
CA PHE A 121 -5.97 17.23 3.05
C PHE A 121 -6.40 15.88 2.44
N ALA A 122 -7.66 15.47 2.59
CA ALA A 122 -8.17 14.20 2.09
C ALA A 122 -7.88 13.95 0.59
N ASN A 123 -7.83 15.01 -0.21
CA ASN A 123 -7.60 14.96 -1.66
C ASN A 123 -6.16 15.30 -2.07
N ASP A 124 -5.25 15.57 -1.13
CA ASP A 124 -3.86 15.92 -1.44
C ASP A 124 -3.03 14.67 -1.70
N THR A 125 -2.71 14.45 -2.97
CA THR A 125 -1.89 13.32 -3.44
C THR A 125 -0.44 13.68 -3.68
N SER A 126 0.03 14.85 -3.21
CA SER A 126 1.43 15.26 -3.26
C SER A 126 2.36 14.17 -2.73
N PRO A 127 3.66 14.19 -3.08
CA PRO A 127 4.60 13.16 -2.65
C PRO A 127 4.62 12.98 -1.14
N TRP A 128 4.40 11.73 -0.67
CA TRP A 128 4.47 11.34 0.75
C TRP A 128 5.90 11.08 1.21
N PHE A 129 6.79 10.70 0.28
CA PHE A 129 8.17 10.33 0.56
C PHE A 129 9.13 11.34 -0.06
N TRP A 130 8.87 12.65 0.12
CA TRP A 130 9.61 13.76 -0.50
C TRP A 130 11.10 13.78 -0.17
N TRP A 131 11.51 13.20 0.98
CA TRP A 131 12.92 13.10 1.38
C TRP A 131 13.67 11.94 0.70
N LYS A 132 12.96 11.04 0.02
CA LYS A 132 13.54 9.98 -0.79
C LYS A 132 13.73 10.53 -2.20
N ASN A 133 14.96 10.93 -2.58
CA ASN A 133 15.26 11.32 -3.95
C ASN A 133 14.89 10.19 -4.93
N GLN A 134 13.76 10.34 -5.62
CA GLN A 134 13.22 9.34 -6.55
C GLN A 134 13.12 9.92 -7.97
N PRO A 135 14.18 9.85 -8.78
CA PRO A 135 14.08 10.20 -10.20
C PRO A 135 13.09 9.29 -10.97
N SER A 136 12.85 8.07 -10.45
CA SER A 136 11.94 7.10 -11.07
C SER A 136 10.45 7.38 -10.81
N LEU A 137 10.09 7.93 -9.65
CA LEU A 137 8.70 8.22 -9.31
C LEU A 137 8.12 9.33 -10.18
N ALA A 138 8.89 10.40 -10.40
CA ALA A 138 8.51 11.47 -11.32
C ALA A 138 8.31 10.96 -12.76
N LYS A 139 9.17 10.05 -13.23
CA LYS A 139 9.03 9.43 -14.56
C LYS A 139 7.82 8.51 -14.65
N GLN A 140 7.47 7.76 -13.59
CA GLN A 140 6.30 6.89 -13.59
C GLN A 140 4.99 7.69 -13.56
N ILE A 141 4.90 8.73 -12.75
CA ILE A 141 3.72 9.61 -12.69
C ILE A 141 3.50 10.30 -14.06
N VAL A 142 4.57 10.77 -14.70
CA VAL A 142 4.50 11.36 -16.03
C VAL A 142 4.10 10.31 -17.08
N ALA A 143 4.62 9.08 -17.01
CA ALA A 143 4.29 8.02 -17.96
C ALA A 143 2.81 7.58 -17.84
N GLU A 144 2.26 7.52 -16.63
CA GLU A 144 0.83 7.25 -16.41
C GLU A 144 -0.06 8.42 -16.91
N ALA A 145 0.38 9.66 -16.70
CA ALA A 145 -0.36 10.86 -17.12
C ALA A 145 -0.43 11.02 -18.64
N ILE A 146 0.60 10.55 -19.38
CA ILE A 146 0.65 10.63 -20.84
C ILE A 146 0.23 9.34 -21.56
N GLY A 147 -0.33 8.35 -20.83
CA GLY A 147 -0.95 7.16 -21.43
C GLY A 147 -0.01 6.20 -22.15
N SER A 148 1.30 6.29 -21.93
CA SER A 148 2.27 5.34 -22.50
C SER A 148 2.36 4.07 -21.66
N SER A 149 1.40 3.14 -21.85
CA SER A 149 1.54 1.76 -21.38
C SER A 149 2.79 1.13 -21.99
N PRO A 150 3.65 0.45 -21.19
CA PRO A 150 4.75 -0.32 -21.75
C PRO A 150 4.16 -1.42 -22.65
N LYS A 151 4.44 -1.37 -23.95
CA LYS A 151 4.08 -2.44 -24.91
C LYS A 151 4.66 -3.75 -24.37
N LYS A 152 3.81 -4.68 -23.97
CA LYS A 152 4.19 -6.07 -23.70
C LYS A 152 4.90 -6.60 -24.95
N LYS A 153 6.18 -6.99 -24.82
CA LYS A 153 6.87 -7.75 -25.87
C LYS A 153 6.04 -9.00 -26.15
N PRO A 154 5.75 -9.34 -27.41
CA PRO A 154 5.05 -10.57 -27.73
C PRO A 154 5.89 -11.75 -27.23
N ALA A 155 5.26 -12.63 -26.46
CA ALA A 155 5.87 -13.89 -26.06
C ALA A 155 6.27 -14.65 -27.34
N LYS A 156 7.53 -15.09 -27.43
CA LYS A 156 7.99 -15.99 -28.47
C LYS A 156 7.15 -17.27 -28.37
N VAL A 157 6.31 -17.49 -29.38
CA VAL A 157 5.64 -18.78 -29.57
C VAL A 157 6.74 -19.78 -29.95
N VAL A 158 7.18 -20.57 -29.01
CA VAL A 158 7.99 -21.76 -29.27
C VAL A 158 7.02 -22.82 -29.76
N SER A 159 7.07 -23.11 -31.05
CA SER A 159 6.37 -24.25 -31.65
C SER A 159 7.10 -25.53 -31.20
N GLU A 160 6.71 -26.09 -30.06
CA GLU A 160 7.07 -27.46 -29.73
C GLU A 160 6.23 -28.40 -30.61
N VAL A 161 6.90 -28.96 -31.61
CA VAL A 161 6.38 -30.08 -32.41
C VAL A 161 6.28 -31.29 -31.48
N CYS A 162 5.04 -31.70 -31.21
CA CYS A 162 4.72 -32.89 -30.41
C CYS A 162 5.26 -34.14 -31.12
N THR A 163 6.28 -34.78 -30.56
CA THR A 163 6.92 -36.02 -31.06
C THR A 163 6.13 -37.29 -30.73
N CYS A 164 4.84 -37.19 -30.42
CA CYS A 164 3.99 -38.33 -29.99
C CYS A 164 3.22 -39.08 -31.09
N CYS A 165 3.47 -38.84 -32.37
CA CYS A 165 2.74 -39.53 -33.47
C CYS A 165 3.61 -40.43 -34.33
N LYS A 166 4.60 -41.12 -33.75
CA LYS A 166 5.27 -42.22 -34.44
C LYS A 166 5.32 -43.42 -33.51
N VAL A 167 4.29 -44.23 -33.52
CA VAL A 167 4.29 -45.70 -33.34
C VAL A 167 2.82 -46.13 -33.36
N HIS A 168 2.33 -46.58 -34.52
CA HIS A 168 1.38 -47.68 -34.70
C HIS A 168 1.21 -47.93 -36.19
N GLY A 169 2.21 -48.66 -36.73
CA GLY A 169 2.06 -49.33 -38.03
C GLY A 169 1.14 -50.53 -37.85
N LEU A 170 -0.05 -50.43 -38.35
CA LEU A 170 -0.92 -51.60 -38.54
C LEU A 170 -0.67 -52.16 -39.95
N ALA A 171 0.02 -53.29 -39.94
CA ALA A 171 0.20 -54.12 -41.10
C ALA A 171 -1.13 -54.74 -41.55
N ASN A 172 -1.50 -54.42 -42.76
CA ASN A 172 -2.61 -55.04 -43.45
C ASN A 172 -2.16 -56.40 -44.02
N LYS A 173 -2.67 -57.53 -43.52
CA LYS A 173 -2.60 -58.84 -44.17
C LYS A 173 -3.91 -59.14 -44.90
N LYS A 174 -3.84 -59.09 -46.24
CA LYS A 174 -4.75 -59.81 -47.15
C LYS A 174 -4.43 -61.30 -47.09
N GLY A 175 -5.46 -62.07 -47.19
CA GLY A 175 -5.27 -63.45 -47.67
C GLY A 175 -6.35 -64.42 -47.27
N LYS A 176 -7.25 -64.69 -48.27
CA LYS A 176 -8.10 -65.83 -48.53
C LYS A 176 -9.32 -66.04 -47.64
#